data_a5d3173167d6e7ea09fa0f882fd96656
#
_entry.id   a5d3173167d6e7ea09fa0f882fd96656
#
_cell.length_a   1.000
_cell.length_b   1.000
_cell.length_c   1.000
_cell.angle_alpha   90.00
_cell.angle_beta   90.00
_cell.angle_gamma   90.00
#
_symmetry.space_group_name_H-M   'P 1'
#
loop_
_entity.id
_entity.type
_entity.pdbx_description
1 polymer ?
#
loop_
_entity_poly.entity_id
_entity_poly.type
_entity_poly.pdbx_seq_one_letter_code
_entity_poly.pdbx_strand_id
1 'polypeptide(L)'
;FIVTNQRGVGKGLMTESDLLDIHKRMCHEIEKCGGHIDRIYYCTSLTETDKRRKPGIGMFEDILRDYPDVEPSGCLMIGDSDSDMKFAENCGIKGIKV
;
A
#
# COMPACT_ATOMS: atom_id res chain seq x y z
N PHE A 1 4.09 -1.32 -6.89
CA PHE A 1 2.90 -0.86 -6.16
C PHE A 1 3.28 -0.36 -4.77
N ILE A 2 2.55 0.62 -4.28
CA ILE A 2 2.62 1.05 -2.89
C ILE A 2 1.29 0.71 -2.23
N VAL A 3 1.34 0.10 -1.04
CA VAL A 3 0.17 -0.15 -0.20
C VAL A 3 0.42 0.50 1.17
N THR A 4 -0.49 1.35 1.61
CA THR A 4 -0.22 2.17 2.80
C THR A 4 -1.49 2.45 3.61
N ASN A 5 -1.36 2.40 4.94
CA ASN A 5 -2.38 2.91 5.85
C ASN A 5 -2.16 4.41 6.04
N GLN A 6 -3.20 5.21 5.91
CA GLN A 6 -3.14 6.67 6.01
C GLN A 6 -4.17 7.16 7.04
N ARG A 7 -3.86 6.94 8.31
CA ARG A 7 -4.73 7.29 9.43
C ARG A 7 -4.92 8.81 9.59
N GLY A 8 -3.93 9.59 9.15
CA GLY A 8 -4.02 11.05 9.23
C GLY A 8 -5.24 11.62 8.51
N VAL A 9 -5.62 11.05 7.38
CA VAL A 9 -6.84 11.42 6.65
C VAL A 9 -8.08 11.02 7.47
N GLY A 10 -8.12 9.80 7.96
CA GLY A 10 -9.25 9.31 8.78
C GLY A 10 -9.43 10.10 10.07
N LYS A 11 -8.35 10.61 10.66
CA LYS A 11 -8.38 11.45 11.87
C LYS A 11 -8.68 12.93 11.58
N GLY A 12 -8.80 13.32 10.32
CA GLY A 12 -9.04 14.72 9.94
C GLY A 12 -7.81 15.62 10.06
N LEU A 13 -6.60 15.04 10.19
CA LEU A 13 -5.36 15.80 10.30
C LEU A 13 -4.86 16.33 8.94
N MET A 14 -5.32 15.71 7.86
CA MET A 14 -5.07 16.14 6.49
C MET A 14 -6.26 15.71 5.62
N THR A 15 -6.43 16.36 4.49
CA THR A 15 -7.49 15.98 3.53
C THR A 15 -6.98 14.88 2.59
N GLU A 16 -7.91 14.16 1.95
CA GLU A 16 -7.55 13.20 0.92
C GLU A 16 -6.86 13.89 -0.26
N SER A 17 -7.27 15.13 -0.59
CA SER A 17 -6.61 15.95 -1.61
C SER A 17 -5.14 16.22 -1.27
N ASP A 18 -4.83 16.52 -0.01
CA ASP A 18 -3.45 16.70 0.46
C ASP A 18 -2.65 15.41 0.28
N LEU A 19 -3.25 14.26 0.61
CA LEU A 19 -2.61 12.95 0.45
C LEU A 19 -2.30 12.67 -1.03
N LEU A 20 -3.23 12.94 -1.92
CA LEU A 20 -3.04 12.73 -3.35
C LEU A 20 -1.93 13.62 -3.91
N ASP A 21 -1.80 14.84 -3.42
CA ASP A 21 -0.71 15.75 -3.80
C ASP A 21 0.65 15.20 -3.34
N ILE A 22 0.72 14.65 -2.13
CA ILE A 22 1.94 14.00 -1.60
C ILE A 22 2.32 12.81 -2.49
N HIS A 23 1.36 11.96 -2.82
CA HIS A 23 1.58 10.79 -3.69
C HIS A 23 2.09 11.21 -5.06
N LYS A 24 1.50 12.26 -5.64
CA LYS A 24 1.90 12.77 -6.94
C LYS A 24 3.35 13.25 -6.95
N ARG A 25 3.74 14.02 -5.91
CA ARG A 25 5.13 14.48 -5.76
C ARG A 25 6.10 13.34 -5.56
N MET A 26 5.73 12.34 -4.76
CA MET A 26 6.54 11.16 -4.51
C MET A 26 6.81 10.38 -5.80
N CYS A 27 5.76 10.12 -6.59
CA CYS A 27 5.90 9.42 -7.86
C CYS A 27 6.78 10.21 -8.85
N HIS A 28 6.63 11.53 -8.88
CA HIS A 28 7.45 12.39 -9.72
C HIS A 28 8.93 12.29 -9.36
N GLU A 29 9.26 12.34 -8.07
CA GLU A 29 10.65 12.22 -7.60
C GLU A 29 11.23 10.83 -7.90
N ILE A 30 10.42 9.77 -7.74
CA ILE A 30 10.84 8.39 -8.06
C ILE A 30 11.16 8.29 -9.55
N GLU A 31 10.30 8.82 -10.41
CA GLU A 31 10.50 8.79 -11.86
C GLU A 31 11.74 9.57 -12.29
N LYS A 32 12.02 10.71 -11.66
CA LYS A 32 13.25 11.49 -11.91
C LYS A 32 14.52 10.67 -11.61
N CYS A 33 14.45 9.74 -10.67
CA CYS A 33 15.56 8.85 -10.31
C CYS A 33 15.60 7.56 -11.14
N GLY A 34 14.72 7.43 -12.14
CA GLY A 34 14.66 6.25 -13.00
C GLY A 34 13.78 5.13 -12.48
N GLY A 35 13.03 5.36 -11.40
CA GLY A 35 12.07 4.39 -10.84
C GLY A 35 10.68 4.56 -11.43
N HIS A 36 9.78 3.67 -11.06
CA HIS A 36 8.39 3.72 -11.50
C HIS A 36 7.48 3.06 -10.47
N ILE A 37 6.34 3.69 -10.20
CA ILE A 37 5.26 3.12 -9.37
C ILE A 37 4.02 2.99 -10.26
N ASP A 38 3.52 1.77 -10.43
CA ASP A 38 2.33 1.52 -11.25
C ASP A 38 1.08 2.09 -10.63
N ARG A 39 0.90 1.91 -9.33
CA ARG A 39 -0.26 2.44 -8.62
C ARG A 39 -0.02 2.48 -7.11
N ILE A 40 -0.72 3.38 -6.43
CA ILE A 40 -0.71 3.50 -4.97
C ILE A 40 -2.10 3.12 -4.45
N TYR A 41 -2.13 2.19 -3.49
CA TYR A 41 -3.34 1.80 -2.78
C TYR A 41 -3.22 2.28 -1.34
N TYR A 42 -4.24 2.95 -0.84
CA TYR A 42 -4.23 3.46 0.53
C TYR A 42 -5.55 3.20 1.23
N CYS A 43 -5.50 3.15 2.56
CA CYS A 43 -6.67 3.00 3.41
C CYS A 43 -6.65 4.09 4.47
N THR A 44 -7.72 4.85 4.58
CA THR A 44 -7.87 5.94 5.54
C THR A 44 -8.62 5.52 6.81
N SER A 45 -9.12 4.29 6.85
CA SER A 45 -9.92 3.77 7.96
C SER A 45 -9.14 3.74 9.26
N LEU A 46 -9.82 4.11 10.35
CA LEU A 46 -9.32 3.98 11.72
C LEU A 46 -9.72 2.65 12.35
N THR A 47 -10.58 1.88 11.68
CA THR A 47 -11.10 0.60 12.17
C THR A 47 -10.09 -0.51 11.88
N GLU A 48 -9.59 -1.16 12.93
CA GLU A 48 -8.59 -2.22 12.80
C GLU A 48 -9.10 -3.47 12.09
N THR A 49 -10.42 -3.65 12.04
CA THR A 49 -11.06 -4.78 11.36
C THR A 49 -11.36 -4.52 9.88
N ASP A 50 -11.08 -3.31 9.37
CA ASP A 50 -11.24 -3.00 7.95
C ASP A 50 -10.26 -3.85 7.13
N LYS A 51 -10.79 -4.62 6.16
CA LYS A 51 -10.00 -5.51 5.32
C LYS A 51 -8.94 -4.77 4.50
N ARG A 52 -9.18 -3.50 4.14
CA ARG A 52 -8.23 -2.70 3.37
C ARG A 52 -7.13 -2.11 4.23
N ARG A 53 -7.29 -2.12 5.55
CA ARG A 53 -6.24 -1.67 6.46
C ARG A 53 -5.28 -2.83 6.76
N LYS A 54 -3.99 -2.64 6.46
CA LYS A 54 -2.98 -3.64 6.82
C LYS A 54 -3.03 -3.95 8.33
N PRO A 55 -2.94 -5.21 8.73
CA PRO A 55 -2.54 -6.39 7.96
C PRO A 55 -3.65 -7.08 7.17
N GLY A 56 -4.85 -6.50 7.06
CA GLY A 56 -5.89 -7.02 6.18
C GLY A 56 -5.45 -6.97 4.71
N ILE A 57 -5.92 -7.91 3.90
CA ILE A 57 -5.43 -8.11 2.53
C ILE A 57 -6.23 -7.37 1.46
N GLY A 58 -7.18 -6.51 1.85
CA GLY A 58 -8.08 -5.84 0.90
C GLY A 58 -7.35 -5.06 -0.19
N MET A 59 -6.26 -4.38 0.15
CA MET A 59 -5.48 -3.64 -0.86
C MET A 59 -4.77 -4.57 -1.84
N PHE A 60 -4.32 -5.75 -1.38
CA PHE A 60 -3.73 -6.76 -2.27
C PHE A 60 -4.79 -7.36 -3.20
N GLU A 61 -5.98 -7.62 -2.68
CA GLU A 61 -7.11 -8.06 -3.50
C GLU A 61 -7.45 -7.02 -4.59
N ASP A 62 -7.39 -5.73 -4.26
CA ASP A 62 -7.58 -4.64 -5.21
C ASP A 62 -6.51 -4.68 -6.32
N ILE A 63 -5.26 -4.92 -5.97
CA ILE A 63 -4.16 -5.07 -6.95
C ILE A 63 -4.46 -6.21 -7.91
N LEU A 64 -4.82 -7.37 -7.39
CA LEU A 64 -5.10 -8.55 -8.22
C LEU A 64 -6.30 -8.34 -9.14
N ARG A 65 -7.30 -7.58 -8.69
CA ARG A 65 -8.45 -7.21 -9.52
C ARG A 65 -8.06 -6.26 -10.64
N ASP A 66 -7.27 -5.24 -10.32
CA ASP A 66 -6.90 -4.19 -11.29
C ASP A 66 -5.78 -4.63 -12.23
N TYR A 67 -4.95 -5.58 -11.78
CA TYR A 67 -3.80 -6.11 -12.53
C TYR A 67 -3.85 -7.64 -12.52
N PRO A 68 -4.75 -8.26 -13.30
CA PRO A 68 -4.98 -9.71 -13.24
C PRO A 68 -3.79 -10.56 -13.66
N ASP A 69 -2.79 -9.97 -14.32
CA ASP A 69 -1.55 -10.67 -14.70
C ASP A 69 -0.55 -10.79 -13.55
N VAL A 70 -0.79 -10.12 -12.41
CA VAL A 70 0.07 -10.22 -11.23
C VAL A 70 -0.05 -11.62 -10.63
N GLU A 71 1.08 -12.31 -10.49
CA GLU A 71 1.16 -13.64 -9.87
C GLU A 71 1.62 -13.48 -8.43
N PRO A 72 0.82 -13.91 -7.42
CA PRO A 72 1.24 -13.83 -6.02
C PRO A 72 2.59 -14.49 -5.74
N SER A 73 2.90 -15.61 -6.40
CA SER A 73 4.17 -16.32 -6.24
C SER A 73 5.39 -15.50 -6.70
N GLY A 74 5.18 -14.50 -7.55
CA GLY A 74 6.21 -13.57 -8.01
C GLY A 74 6.25 -12.26 -7.24
N CYS A 75 5.41 -12.10 -6.21
CA CYS A 75 5.32 -10.86 -5.45
C CYS A 75 6.25 -10.87 -4.23
N LEU A 76 6.68 -9.66 -3.85
CA LEU A 76 7.51 -9.42 -2.70
C LEU A 76 7.01 -8.17 -1.98
N MET A 77 6.84 -8.26 -0.67
CA MET A 77 6.51 -7.11 0.17
C MET A 77 7.75 -6.61 0.89
N ILE A 78 8.03 -5.33 0.76
CA ILE A 78 9.10 -4.66 1.49
C ILE A 78 8.45 -3.64 2.43
N GLY A 79 8.75 -3.72 3.71
CA GLY A 79 8.18 -2.83 4.70
C GLY A 79 9.03 -2.73 5.95
N ASP A 80 8.71 -1.77 6.82
CA ASP A 80 9.48 -1.47 8.02
C ASP A 80 8.79 -1.89 9.32
N SER A 81 7.57 -2.39 9.24
CA SER A 81 6.76 -2.71 10.43
C SER A 81 6.38 -4.19 10.48
N ASP A 82 6.01 -4.64 11.68
CA ASP A 82 5.48 -5.99 11.87
C ASP A 82 4.14 -6.16 11.16
N SER A 83 3.32 -5.10 11.07
CA SER A 83 2.07 -5.15 10.33
C SER A 83 2.28 -5.36 8.83
N ASP A 84 3.36 -4.82 8.25
CA ASP A 84 3.73 -5.06 6.86
C ASP A 84 4.11 -6.53 6.63
N MET A 85 4.85 -7.11 7.57
CA MET A 85 5.24 -8.53 7.49
C MET A 85 4.02 -9.44 7.68
N LYS A 86 3.10 -9.09 8.58
CA LYS A 86 1.85 -9.82 8.76
C LYS A 86 0.96 -9.72 7.52
N PHE A 87 0.93 -8.56 6.88
CA PHE A 87 0.24 -8.36 5.60
C PHE A 87 0.79 -9.31 4.53
N ALA A 88 2.11 -9.39 4.39
CA ALA A 88 2.75 -10.29 3.44
C ALA A 88 2.38 -11.76 3.72
N GLU A 89 2.43 -12.18 4.98
CA GLU A 89 2.02 -13.52 5.40
C GLU A 89 0.56 -13.81 5.04
N ASN A 90 -0.34 -12.87 5.35
CA ASN A 90 -1.76 -13.00 5.06
C ASN A 90 -2.05 -13.03 3.56
N CYS A 91 -1.25 -12.35 2.75
CA CYS A 91 -1.35 -12.38 1.29
C CYS A 91 -0.72 -13.63 0.66
N GLY A 92 0.03 -14.42 1.43
CA GLY A 92 0.76 -15.57 0.91
C GLY A 92 1.97 -15.19 0.05
N ILE A 93 2.57 -14.03 0.31
CA ILE A 93 3.75 -13.56 -0.41
C ILE A 93 4.93 -13.39 0.54
N LYS A 94 6.14 -13.33 -0.02
CA LYS A 94 7.35 -13.13 0.76
C LYS A 94 7.45 -11.70 1.29
N GLY A 95 7.79 -11.53 2.56
CA GLY A 95 8.03 -10.23 3.17
C GLY A 95 9.50 -10.03 3.50
N ILE A 96 10.01 -8.83 3.29
CA ILE A 96 11.34 -8.40 3.72
C ILE A 96 11.18 -7.18 4.61
N LYS A 97 11.62 -7.30 5.87
CA LYS A 97 11.61 -6.17 6.81
C LYS A 97 12.91 -5.39 6.69
N VAL A 98 12.78 -4.08 6.57
CA VAL A 98 13.92 -3.17 6.45
C VAL A 98 14.11 -2.29 7.68
#